data_10333fbc7ebab96bcb6291959db39750
#
_entry.id   10333fbc7ebab96bcb6291959db39750
#
_cell.length_a   1.000
_cell.length_b   1.000
_cell.length_c   1.000
_cell.angle_alpha   90.00
_cell.angle_beta   90.00
_cell.angle_gamma   90.00
#
_symmetry.space_group_name_H-M   'P 1'
#
loop_
_entity.id
_entity.type
_entity.pdbx_description
1 polymer ?
#
loop_
_entity_poly.entity_id
_entity_poly.type
_entity_poly.pdbx_seq_one_letter_code
_entity_poly.pdbx_strand_id
1 'polypeptide(L)'
;MKRRTVFIVPAILLFLLFTGIFIILYFTRTPFPQKEIRVVAVLKTIDTNMEFWEVVKTAMRMAANELGIGLEIVGPPDESDIESQIRIMEAVIQQKPSVIILAATDRDRLVPLVEKAHSQRIPVITLDSGVKSPLPRTFVATNNVEAARELARYAQQHIPPGSMVAIVNHIPGATTAIEREQGVRSILEKDPRFTIIGTYFTDNFEENAYTIARSLMNQHPRLRALLAMNEVSVIGCARAIRDLGKKGVVQLYGFDNSLVEVQFLEEGVLNATVIQRPFSMGYLSVQIAADVLRGKTFPSFTDTGSVLITPENMYYPEHQKLLFPFVK
;
A
#
# COMPACT_ATOMS: atom_id res chain seq x y z
N MET A 1 20.88 -84.14 -6.90
CA MET A 1 21.17 -82.68 -6.65
C MET A 1 20.42 -81.68 -7.56
N LYS A 2 19.15 -81.87 -7.91
CA LYS A 2 18.45 -80.98 -8.87
C LYS A 2 17.14 -80.27 -8.28
N ARG A 3 16.81 -80.38 -6.98
CA ARG A 3 15.62 -79.82 -6.42
C ARG A 3 15.79 -78.50 -5.66
N ARG A 4 17.00 -78.01 -5.35
CA ARG A 4 17.24 -76.77 -4.58
C ARG A 4 17.27 -75.49 -5.44
N THR A 5 17.58 -75.61 -6.74
CA THR A 5 17.64 -74.43 -7.62
C THR A 5 16.30 -73.89 -8.08
N VAL A 6 15.21 -74.67 -7.99
CA VAL A 6 13.85 -74.29 -8.46
C VAL A 6 13.22 -73.20 -7.58
N PHE A 7 13.58 -73.11 -6.30
CA PHE A 7 12.99 -72.11 -5.37
C PHE A 7 13.84 -70.82 -5.23
N ILE A 8 15.08 -70.84 -5.63
CA ILE A 8 15.98 -69.67 -5.48
C ILE A 8 15.65 -68.54 -6.50
N VAL A 9 15.37 -68.92 -7.74
CA VAL A 9 15.04 -67.93 -8.81
C VAL A 9 13.75 -67.16 -8.52
N PRO A 10 12.62 -67.80 -8.16
CA PRO A 10 11.40 -67.05 -7.81
C PRO A 10 11.56 -66.21 -6.53
N ALA A 11 12.38 -66.64 -5.56
CA ALA A 11 12.66 -65.84 -4.36
C ALA A 11 13.46 -64.58 -4.65
N ILE A 12 14.45 -64.66 -5.56
CA ILE A 12 15.21 -63.49 -6.01
C ILE A 12 14.32 -62.51 -6.79
N LEU A 13 13.45 -63.00 -7.67
CA LEU A 13 12.52 -62.18 -8.43
C LEU A 13 11.53 -61.46 -7.52
N LEU A 14 11.00 -62.16 -6.49
CA LEU A 14 10.11 -61.58 -5.50
C LEU A 14 10.79 -60.49 -4.66
N PHE A 15 12.03 -60.71 -4.25
CA PHE A 15 12.87 -59.74 -3.54
C PHE A 15 13.13 -58.48 -4.38
N LEU A 16 13.47 -58.65 -5.66
CA LEU A 16 13.67 -57.51 -6.58
C LEU A 16 12.38 -56.74 -6.83
N LEU A 17 11.23 -57.45 -6.90
CA LEU A 17 9.92 -56.81 -7.03
C LEU A 17 9.59 -55.97 -5.77
N PHE A 18 9.77 -56.55 -4.57
CA PHE A 18 9.54 -55.81 -3.31
C PHE A 18 10.47 -54.62 -3.11
N THR A 19 11.75 -54.77 -3.45
CA THR A 19 12.72 -53.67 -3.40
C THR A 19 12.36 -52.59 -4.41
N GLY A 20 11.94 -52.93 -5.62
CA GLY A 20 11.46 -51.98 -6.62
C GLY A 20 10.21 -51.23 -6.15
N ILE A 21 9.21 -51.92 -5.62
CA ILE A 21 8.02 -51.32 -5.04
C ILE A 21 8.37 -50.40 -3.85
N PHE A 22 9.27 -50.87 -2.97
CA PHE A 22 9.72 -50.07 -1.81
C PHE A 22 10.45 -48.79 -2.25
N ILE A 23 11.31 -48.86 -3.27
CA ILE A 23 11.99 -47.69 -3.84
C ILE A 23 10.96 -46.72 -4.45
N ILE A 24 10.02 -47.23 -5.24
CA ILE A 24 8.94 -46.39 -5.81
C ILE A 24 8.12 -45.73 -4.71
N LEU A 25 7.69 -46.49 -3.70
CA LEU A 25 6.92 -45.94 -2.56
C LEU A 25 7.74 -44.96 -1.70
N TYR A 26 9.05 -45.21 -1.56
CA TYR A 26 9.96 -44.29 -0.86
C TYR A 26 10.07 -42.95 -1.61
N PHE A 27 10.33 -43.00 -2.93
CA PHE A 27 10.42 -41.79 -3.75
C PHE A 27 9.09 -41.07 -3.96
N THR A 28 7.95 -41.79 -3.91
CA THR A 28 6.63 -41.16 -3.98
C THR A 28 6.15 -40.58 -2.63
N ARG A 29 6.71 -41.11 -1.51
CA ARG A 29 6.40 -40.63 -0.16
C ARG A 29 7.35 -39.56 0.39
N THR A 30 8.58 -39.49 -0.12
CA THR A 30 9.45 -38.36 0.21
C THR A 30 8.98 -37.16 -0.61
N PRO A 31 8.34 -36.15 0.01
CA PRO A 31 8.04 -34.92 -0.72
C PRO A 31 9.39 -34.39 -1.23
N PHE A 32 9.51 -34.24 -2.55
CA PHE A 32 10.63 -33.45 -3.08
C PHE A 32 10.64 -32.15 -2.26
N PRO A 33 11.81 -31.68 -1.78
CA PRO A 33 11.87 -30.42 -1.06
C PRO A 33 11.28 -29.36 -1.98
N GLN A 34 10.00 -29.02 -1.74
CA GLN A 34 9.42 -27.86 -2.40
C GLN A 34 10.29 -26.70 -1.98
N LYS A 35 10.90 -26.03 -2.96
CA LYS A 35 11.67 -24.81 -2.70
C LYS A 35 10.73 -23.88 -1.92
N GLU A 36 11.06 -23.63 -0.68
CA GLU A 36 10.27 -22.78 0.19
C GLU A 36 10.01 -21.44 -0.51
N ILE A 37 8.74 -21.13 -0.72
CA ILE A 37 8.35 -19.86 -1.34
C ILE A 37 8.65 -18.77 -0.33
N ARG A 38 9.64 -17.95 -0.64
CA ARG A 38 10.02 -16.81 0.19
C ARG A 38 9.63 -15.51 -0.51
N VAL A 39 8.66 -14.83 0.03
CA VAL A 39 8.23 -13.49 -0.39
C VAL A 39 8.85 -12.46 0.54
N VAL A 40 9.43 -11.40 -0.02
CA VAL A 40 9.92 -10.26 0.76
C VAL A 40 9.14 -9.02 0.37
N ALA A 41 8.50 -8.39 1.35
CA ALA A 41 7.81 -7.12 1.18
C ALA A 41 8.72 -5.97 1.65
N VAL A 42 9.06 -5.08 0.73
CA VAL A 42 9.78 -3.84 1.00
C VAL A 42 8.78 -2.71 1.03
N LEU A 43 8.42 -2.26 2.22
CA LEU A 43 7.44 -1.20 2.45
C LEU A 43 8.12 0.17 2.51
N LYS A 44 7.32 1.24 2.46
CA LYS A 44 7.82 2.61 2.62
C LYS A 44 8.33 2.86 4.04
N THR A 45 7.71 2.23 5.03
CA THR A 45 8.14 2.29 6.43
C THR A 45 7.71 1.04 7.19
N ILE A 46 8.43 0.76 8.27
CA ILE A 46 8.05 -0.23 9.29
C ILE A 46 7.57 0.42 10.58
N ASP A 47 7.38 1.75 10.61
CA ASP A 47 6.84 2.47 11.77
C ASP A 47 5.49 1.88 12.18
N THR A 48 5.36 1.58 13.47
CA THR A 48 4.16 0.99 14.06
C THR A 48 3.10 2.02 14.44
N ASN A 49 3.44 3.31 14.40
CA ASN A 49 2.49 4.39 14.69
C ASN A 49 1.60 4.73 13.48
N MET A 50 1.94 4.28 12.28
CA MET A 50 1.13 4.50 11.08
C MET A 50 0.11 3.38 10.92
N GLU A 51 -1.17 3.66 11.24
CA GLU A 51 -2.26 2.67 11.22
C GLU A 51 -2.43 2.02 9.85
N PHE A 52 -2.31 2.77 8.76
CA PHE A 52 -2.37 2.24 7.40
C PHE A 52 -1.40 1.07 7.20
N TRP A 53 -0.11 1.25 7.56
CA TRP A 53 0.89 0.20 7.36
C TRP A 53 0.71 -0.99 8.31
N GLU A 54 0.19 -0.77 9.53
CA GLU A 54 -0.13 -1.87 10.44
C GLU A 54 -1.24 -2.78 9.89
N VAL A 55 -2.27 -2.20 9.27
CA VAL A 55 -3.34 -2.96 8.59
C VAL A 55 -2.77 -3.75 7.41
N VAL A 56 -1.94 -3.11 6.56
CA VAL A 56 -1.27 -3.77 5.43
C VAL A 56 -0.43 -4.96 5.92
N LYS A 57 0.44 -4.74 6.90
CA LYS A 57 1.33 -5.79 7.46
C LYS A 57 0.55 -6.95 8.06
N THR A 58 -0.54 -6.65 8.76
CA THR A 58 -1.42 -7.67 9.35
C THR A 58 -2.08 -8.53 8.27
N ALA A 59 -2.63 -7.90 7.23
CA ALA A 59 -3.25 -8.59 6.10
C ALA A 59 -2.25 -9.44 5.31
N MET A 60 -1.03 -8.94 5.10
CA MET A 60 0.05 -9.69 4.46
C MET A 60 0.42 -10.95 5.25
N ARG A 61 0.59 -10.83 6.58
CA ARG A 61 0.88 -11.98 7.44
C ARG A 61 -0.25 -13.00 7.42
N MET A 62 -1.50 -12.55 7.42
CA MET A 62 -2.68 -13.42 7.36
C MET A 62 -2.69 -14.23 6.06
N ALA A 63 -2.54 -13.56 4.91
CA ALA A 63 -2.48 -14.22 3.61
C ALA A 63 -1.29 -15.20 3.50
N ALA A 64 -0.12 -14.82 4.01
CA ALA A 64 1.06 -15.68 4.00
C ALA A 64 0.85 -16.95 4.84
N ASN A 65 0.26 -16.83 6.02
CA ASN A 65 -0.07 -17.98 6.88
C ASN A 65 -1.08 -18.92 6.21
N GLU A 66 -2.14 -18.37 5.61
CA GLU A 66 -3.17 -19.17 4.91
C GLU A 66 -2.60 -19.93 3.70
N LEU A 67 -1.64 -19.31 3.00
CA LEU A 67 -1.04 -19.89 1.79
C LEU A 67 0.21 -20.73 2.07
N GLY A 68 0.69 -20.81 3.32
CA GLY A 68 1.91 -21.51 3.69
C GLY A 68 3.18 -20.91 3.05
N ILE A 69 3.25 -19.58 2.97
CA ILE A 69 4.33 -18.82 2.34
C ILE A 69 5.23 -18.20 3.41
N GLY A 70 6.55 -18.35 3.26
CA GLY A 70 7.51 -17.58 4.04
C GLY A 70 7.47 -16.11 3.65
N LEU A 71 7.03 -15.24 4.56
CA LEU A 71 6.95 -13.79 4.36
C LEU A 71 7.90 -13.06 5.29
N GLU A 72 8.74 -12.23 4.70
CA GLU A 72 9.57 -11.25 5.41
C GLU A 72 9.07 -9.85 5.04
N ILE A 73 8.90 -8.98 6.03
CA ILE A 73 8.49 -7.58 5.83
C ILE A 73 9.61 -6.68 6.35
N VAL A 74 10.12 -5.83 5.47
CA VAL A 74 11.21 -4.89 5.75
C VAL A 74 10.86 -3.51 5.20
N GLY A 75 11.54 -2.50 5.70
CA GLY A 75 11.39 -1.11 5.26
C GLY A 75 12.24 -0.18 6.11
N PRO A 76 12.41 1.08 5.70
CA PRO A 76 13.03 2.09 6.53
C PRO A 76 12.17 2.43 7.75
N PRO A 77 12.72 3.04 8.78
CA PRO A 77 11.95 3.52 9.93
C PRO A 77 11.03 4.71 9.56
N ASP A 78 11.35 5.43 8.49
CA ASP A 78 10.66 6.64 8.04
C ASP A 78 10.40 6.58 6.52
N GLU A 79 9.20 7.01 6.09
CA GLU A 79 8.86 7.06 4.65
C GLU A 79 9.72 8.05 3.86
N SER A 80 10.28 9.07 4.49
CA SER A 80 11.15 10.05 3.82
C SER A 80 12.56 9.53 3.56
N ASP A 81 12.99 8.43 4.20
CA ASP A 81 14.33 7.85 4.04
C ASP A 81 14.44 6.95 2.80
N ILE A 82 14.42 7.60 1.63
CA ILE A 82 14.55 6.93 0.32
C ILE A 82 15.86 6.17 0.22
N GLU A 83 16.96 6.70 0.76
CA GLU A 83 18.28 6.07 0.72
C GLU A 83 18.30 4.74 1.48
N SER A 84 17.64 4.68 2.63
CA SER A 84 17.49 3.42 3.37
C SER A 84 16.65 2.42 2.58
N GLN A 85 15.55 2.85 1.94
CA GLN A 85 14.75 1.95 1.11
C GLN A 85 15.55 1.38 -0.07
N ILE A 86 16.39 2.19 -0.71
CA ILE A 86 17.30 1.76 -1.77
C ILE A 86 18.26 0.68 -1.26
N ARG A 87 18.95 0.93 -0.13
CA ARG A 87 19.88 -0.06 0.48
C ARG A 87 19.17 -1.36 0.86
N ILE A 88 17.97 -1.27 1.45
CA ILE A 88 17.16 -2.44 1.80
C ILE A 88 16.80 -3.24 0.57
N MET A 89 16.31 -2.56 -0.49
CA MET A 89 15.94 -3.23 -1.75
C MET A 89 17.15 -3.92 -2.40
N GLU A 90 18.33 -3.30 -2.37
CA GLU A 90 19.58 -3.92 -2.84
C GLU A 90 19.92 -5.19 -2.08
N ALA A 91 19.85 -5.16 -0.76
CA ALA A 91 20.10 -6.31 0.10
C ALA A 91 19.09 -7.44 -0.15
N VAL A 92 17.80 -7.10 -0.33
CA VAL A 92 16.74 -8.06 -0.65
C VAL A 92 16.99 -8.73 -2.00
N ILE A 93 17.39 -7.99 -3.04
CA ILE A 93 17.71 -8.57 -4.35
C ILE A 93 18.88 -9.57 -4.25
N GLN A 94 19.91 -9.28 -3.44
CA GLN A 94 21.05 -10.19 -3.23
C GLN A 94 20.63 -11.52 -2.57
N GLN A 95 19.59 -11.51 -1.75
CA GLN A 95 19.05 -12.71 -1.10
C GLN A 95 18.25 -13.61 -2.05
N LYS A 96 17.95 -13.13 -3.28
CA LYS A 96 17.21 -13.86 -4.33
C LYS A 96 15.88 -14.47 -3.83
N PRO A 97 14.96 -13.67 -3.30
CA PRO A 97 13.64 -14.16 -2.91
C PRO A 97 12.88 -14.70 -4.12
N SER A 98 11.80 -15.44 -3.87
CA SER A 98 10.92 -15.94 -4.92
C SER A 98 10.13 -14.81 -5.60
N VAL A 99 9.69 -13.81 -4.82
CA VAL A 99 8.98 -12.59 -5.26
C VAL A 99 9.34 -11.44 -4.33
N ILE A 100 9.39 -10.23 -4.87
CA ILE A 100 9.45 -8.98 -4.09
C ILE A 100 8.11 -8.26 -4.23
N ILE A 101 7.54 -7.84 -3.10
CA ILE A 101 6.41 -6.88 -3.05
C ILE A 101 7.03 -5.54 -2.65
N LEU A 102 6.90 -4.51 -3.48
CA LEU A 102 7.52 -3.21 -3.28
C LEU A 102 6.46 -2.11 -3.17
N ALA A 103 6.45 -1.38 -2.07
CA ALA A 103 5.79 -0.09 -1.96
C ALA A 103 6.85 1.01 -2.10
N ALA A 104 6.96 1.61 -3.28
CA ALA A 104 8.07 2.52 -3.58
C ALA A 104 7.86 3.90 -2.95
N THR A 105 8.82 4.40 -2.18
CA THR A 105 8.80 5.76 -1.65
C THR A 105 8.99 6.79 -2.76
N ASP A 106 9.86 6.50 -3.74
CA ASP A 106 10.08 7.35 -4.92
C ASP A 106 9.94 6.51 -6.19
N ARG A 107 9.04 6.96 -7.10
CA ARG A 107 8.67 6.22 -8.30
C ARG A 107 9.78 6.13 -9.35
N ASP A 108 10.68 7.09 -9.36
CA ASP A 108 11.76 7.18 -10.36
C ASP A 108 13.05 6.57 -9.80
N ARG A 109 13.40 6.84 -8.54
CA ARG A 109 14.62 6.37 -7.90
C ARG A 109 14.68 4.86 -7.67
N LEU A 110 13.54 4.20 -7.54
CA LEU A 110 13.46 2.74 -7.36
C LEU A 110 13.47 1.96 -8.70
N VAL A 111 13.35 2.63 -9.85
CA VAL A 111 13.36 1.98 -11.17
C VAL A 111 14.60 1.12 -11.40
N PRO A 112 15.85 1.60 -11.17
CA PRO A 112 17.04 0.78 -11.41
C PRO A 112 17.07 -0.52 -10.60
N LEU A 113 16.47 -0.51 -9.41
CA LEU A 113 16.41 -1.71 -8.56
C LEU A 113 15.34 -2.71 -9.04
N VAL A 114 14.23 -2.23 -9.56
CA VAL A 114 13.23 -3.07 -10.23
C VAL A 114 13.83 -3.73 -11.48
N GLU A 115 14.58 -2.98 -12.28
CA GLU A 115 15.32 -3.51 -13.44
C GLU A 115 16.36 -4.54 -13.03
N LYS A 116 17.11 -4.28 -11.96
CA LYS A 116 18.10 -5.23 -11.39
C LYS A 116 17.42 -6.52 -10.91
N ALA A 117 16.28 -6.43 -10.20
CA ALA A 117 15.49 -7.60 -9.80
C ALA A 117 15.02 -8.40 -11.04
N HIS A 118 14.47 -7.69 -12.03
CA HIS A 118 14.02 -8.30 -13.29
C HIS A 118 15.15 -9.04 -14.03
N SER A 119 16.34 -8.44 -14.14
CA SER A 119 17.52 -9.07 -14.78
C SER A 119 17.94 -10.36 -14.06
N GLN A 120 17.68 -10.46 -12.76
CA GLN A 120 17.91 -11.66 -11.95
C GLN A 120 16.72 -12.63 -11.94
N ARG A 121 15.69 -12.38 -12.75
CA ARG A 121 14.45 -13.16 -12.84
C ARG A 121 13.65 -13.20 -11.53
N ILE A 122 13.75 -12.16 -10.71
CA ILE A 122 12.95 -12.00 -9.49
C ILE A 122 11.72 -11.18 -9.88
N PRO A 123 10.50 -11.75 -9.84
CA PRO A 123 9.26 -10.99 -10.07
C PRO A 123 9.09 -9.90 -9.01
N VAL A 124 8.65 -8.73 -9.46
CA VAL A 124 8.27 -7.62 -8.58
C VAL A 124 6.78 -7.34 -8.75
N ILE A 125 6.08 -7.16 -7.64
CA ILE A 125 4.71 -6.63 -7.55
C ILE A 125 4.80 -5.31 -6.83
N THR A 126 4.18 -4.26 -7.34
CA THR A 126 4.12 -2.99 -6.61
C THR A 126 2.82 -2.88 -5.81
N LEU A 127 2.91 -2.24 -4.64
CA LEU A 127 1.85 -2.10 -3.67
C LEU A 127 1.72 -0.64 -3.25
N ASP A 128 0.50 -0.11 -3.10
CA ASP A 128 0.20 1.26 -2.67
C ASP A 128 0.84 2.34 -3.57
N SER A 129 2.15 2.33 -3.71
CA SER A 129 2.92 3.28 -4.51
C SER A 129 3.81 2.53 -5.49
N GLY A 130 3.62 2.80 -6.77
CA GLY A 130 4.31 2.12 -7.87
C GLY A 130 5.64 2.77 -8.26
N VAL A 131 6.26 2.22 -9.30
CA VAL A 131 7.45 2.75 -9.96
C VAL A 131 7.15 3.11 -11.40
N LYS A 132 7.91 4.03 -11.99
CA LYS A 132 7.78 4.43 -13.40
C LYS A 132 8.47 3.39 -14.31
N SER A 133 7.94 2.17 -14.28
CA SER A 133 8.46 1.05 -15.06
C SER A 133 7.34 0.08 -15.42
N PRO A 134 7.34 -0.52 -16.62
CA PRO A 134 6.38 -1.56 -17.01
C PRO A 134 6.76 -2.97 -16.51
N LEU A 135 7.88 -3.12 -15.80
CA LEU A 135 8.43 -4.42 -15.41
C LEU A 135 7.72 -5.12 -14.24
N PRO A 136 7.10 -4.41 -13.27
CA PRO A 136 6.30 -5.08 -12.24
C PRO A 136 5.17 -5.91 -12.85
N ARG A 137 4.86 -7.05 -12.23
CA ARG A 137 3.81 -7.98 -12.69
C ARG A 137 2.42 -7.39 -12.60
N THR A 138 2.19 -6.57 -11.61
CA THR A 138 0.98 -5.76 -11.40
C THR A 138 1.27 -4.68 -10.37
N PHE A 139 0.42 -3.66 -10.35
CA PHE A 139 0.39 -2.63 -9.31
C PHE A 139 -0.92 -2.76 -8.53
N VAL A 140 -0.85 -3.12 -7.26
CA VAL A 140 -1.99 -3.31 -6.36
C VAL A 140 -2.15 -2.06 -5.50
N ALA A 141 -3.15 -1.25 -5.79
CA ALA A 141 -3.35 0.03 -5.10
C ALA A 141 -4.77 0.56 -5.26
N THR A 142 -5.07 1.66 -4.57
CA THR A 142 -6.20 2.53 -4.86
C THR A 142 -5.98 3.25 -6.19
N ASN A 143 -7.03 3.44 -6.98
CA ASN A 143 -7.01 4.39 -8.10
C ASN A 143 -6.96 5.83 -7.54
N ASN A 144 -5.74 6.27 -7.19
CA ASN A 144 -5.52 7.55 -6.50
C ASN A 144 -6.01 8.76 -7.30
N VAL A 145 -5.93 8.72 -8.63
CA VAL A 145 -6.41 9.82 -9.48
C VAL A 145 -7.92 9.97 -9.36
N GLU A 146 -8.67 8.85 -9.45
CA GLU A 146 -10.13 8.93 -9.37
C GLU A 146 -10.61 9.18 -7.94
N ALA A 147 -9.99 8.59 -6.94
CA ALA A 147 -10.24 8.85 -5.52
C ALA A 147 -10.06 10.35 -5.19
N ALA A 148 -8.99 10.97 -5.68
CA ALA A 148 -8.75 12.40 -5.49
C ALA A 148 -9.70 13.28 -6.29
N ARG A 149 -10.16 12.83 -7.46
CA ARG A 149 -11.23 13.51 -8.19
C ARG A 149 -12.55 13.50 -7.43
N GLU A 150 -12.89 12.37 -6.81
CA GLU A 150 -14.09 12.26 -6.00
C GLU A 150 -14.05 13.24 -4.81
N LEU A 151 -12.93 13.27 -4.06
CA LEU A 151 -12.69 14.22 -2.99
C LEU A 151 -12.80 15.68 -3.48
N ALA A 152 -12.17 15.98 -4.61
CA ALA A 152 -12.17 17.33 -5.17
C ALA A 152 -13.56 17.76 -5.66
N ARG A 153 -14.37 16.86 -6.25
CA ARG A 153 -15.77 17.15 -6.62
C ARG A 153 -16.62 17.45 -5.39
N TYR A 154 -16.44 16.68 -4.33
CA TYR A 154 -17.11 16.95 -3.07
C TYR A 154 -16.68 18.32 -2.49
N ALA A 155 -15.40 18.60 -2.42
CA ALA A 155 -14.86 19.89 -1.97
C ALA A 155 -15.37 21.06 -2.83
N GLN A 156 -15.42 20.90 -4.17
CA GLN A 156 -15.92 21.90 -5.12
C GLN A 156 -17.35 22.36 -4.83
N GLN A 157 -18.18 21.46 -4.29
CA GLN A 157 -19.59 21.76 -3.96
C GLN A 157 -19.73 22.52 -2.63
N HIS A 158 -18.76 22.42 -1.73
CA HIS A 158 -18.83 22.95 -0.37
C HIS A 158 -17.94 24.17 -0.13
N ILE A 159 -16.88 24.35 -0.94
CA ILE A 159 -16.00 25.52 -0.82
C ILE A 159 -16.69 26.77 -1.38
N PRO A 160 -16.72 27.90 -0.65
CA PRO A 160 -17.32 29.14 -1.14
C PRO A 160 -16.63 29.64 -2.43
N PRO A 161 -17.38 30.21 -3.40
CA PRO A 161 -16.79 30.83 -4.59
C PRO A 161 -15.81 31.98 -4.24
N GLY A 162 -14.78 32.16 -5.06
CA GLY A 162 -13.72 33.17 -4.85
C GLY A 162 -12.65 32.76 -3.85
N SER A 163 -12.67 31.52 -3.42
CA SER A 163 -11.74 30.99 -2.41
C SER A 163 -10.37 30.66 -2.96
N MET A 164 -9.36 30.83 -2.11
CA MET A 164 -8.05 30.22 -2.27
C MET A 164 -8.05 28.82 -1.64
N VAL A 165 -7.36 27.90 -2.29
CA VAL A 165 -7.22 26.48 -1.90
C VAL A 165 -5.75 26.11 -1.92
N ALA A 166 -5.28 25.34 -0.95
CA ALA A 166 -3.92 24.80 -0.95
C ALA A 166 -3.94 23.27 -0.87
N ILE A 167 -2.98 22.65 -1.53
CA ILE A 167 -2.73 21.21 -1.44
C ILE A 167 -1.57 21.01 -0.46
N VAL A 168 -1.77 20.17 0.57
CA VAL A 168 -0.74 19.76 1.52
C VAL A 168 -0.44 18.31 1.26
N ASN A 169 0.73 18.02 0.72
CA ASN A 169 1.12 16.71 0.20
C ASN A 169 2.32 16.14 0.98
N HIS A 170 2.59 14.84 0.84
CA HIS A 170 3.62 14.18 1.64
C HIS A 170 5.00 14.22 0.97
N ILE A 171 5.32 13.30 0.06
CA ILE A 171 6.65 13.13 -0.55
C ILE A 171 6.55 13.36 -2.06
N PRO A 172 7.30 14.31 -2.64
CA PRO A 172 7.15 14.71 -4.05
C PRO A 172 7.30 13.54 -5.05
N GLY A 173 8.22 12.58 -4.76
CA GLY A 173 8.52 11.45 -5.64
C GLY A 173 7.56 10.27 -5.50
N ALA A 174 6.66 10.26 -4.52
CA ALA A 174 5.73 9.15 -4.31
C ALA A 174 4.61 9.14 -5.36
N THR A 175 4.31 7.96 -5.92
CA THR A 175 3.21 7.80 -6.90
C THR A 175 1.88 8.29 -6.32
N THR A 176 1.58 7.96 -5.07
CA THR A 176 0.37 8.40 -4.36
C THR A 176 0.27 9.92 -4.29
N ALA A 177 1.36 10.62 -3.98
CA ALA A 177 1.41 12.08 -3.95
C ALA A 177 1.10 12.72 -5.31
N ILE A 178 1.78 12.21 -6.35
CA ILE A 178 1.63 12.70 -7.72
C ILE A 178 0.21 12.48 -8.25
N GLU A 179 -0.33 11.28 -8.07
CA GLU A 179 -1.64 10.91 -8.59
C GLU A 179 -2.79 11.61 -7.85
N ARG A 180 -2.71 11.76 -6.53
CA ARG A 180 -3.71 12.50 -5.74
C ARG A 180 -3.71 13.98 -6.10
N GLU A 181 -2.54 14.62 -6.22
CA GLU A 181 -2.45 16.00 -6.69
C GLU A 181 -3.02 16.16 -8.10
N GLN A 182 -2.68 15.26 -9.03
CA GLN A 182 -3.23 15.26 -10.38
C GLN A 182 -4.77 15.18 -10.36
N GLY A 183 -5.34 14.31 -9.54
CA GLY A 183 -6.78 14.16 -9.38
C GLY A 183 -7.44 15.46 -8.92
N VAL A 184 -6.93 16.07 -7.84
CA VAL A 184 -7.42 17.34 -7.30
C VAL A 184 -7.35 18.46 -8.35
N ARG A 185 -6.18 18.67 -8.96
CA ARG A 185 -5.98 19.72 -9.97
C ARG A 185 -6.88 19.55 -11.17
N SER A 186 -7.11 18.32 -11.61
CA SER A 186 -7.96 18.03 -12.77
C SER A 186 -9.42 18.51 -12.61
N ILE A 187 -9.86 18.72 -11.38
CA ILE A 187 -11.20 19.22 -11.03
C ILE A 187 -11.14 20.72 -10.70
N LEU A 188 -10.33 21.11 -9.73
CA LEU A 188 -10.38 22.46 -9.17
C LEU A 188 -9.74 23.53 -10.07
N GLU A 189 -8.71 23.21 -10.88
CA GLU A 189 -8.12 24.17 -11.82
C GLU A 189 -9.03 24.52 -13.00
N LYS A 190 -10.00 23.65 -13.29
CA LYS A 190 -10.99 23.90 -14.35
C LYS A 190 -12.14 24.80 -13.90
N ASP A 191 -12.23 25.07 -12.61
CA ASP A 191 -13.29 25.88 -12.03
C ASP A 191 -12.77 27.27 -11.65
N PRO A 192 -13.15 28.33 -12.39
CA PRO A 192 -12.64 29.67 -12.17
C PRO A 192 -13.06 30.28 -10.83
N ARG A 193 -13.94 29.62 -10.09
CA ARG A 193 -14.33 30.04 -8.74
C ARG A 193 -13.23 29.84 -7.71
N PHE A 194 -12.19 29.03 -8.01
CA PHE A 194 -11.13 28.67 -7.07
C PHE A 194 -9.76 29.06 -7.61
N THR A 195 -8.85 29.36 -6.67
CA THR A 195 -7.44 29.59 -6.97
C THR A 195 -6.60 28.63 -6.14
N ILE A 196 -5.97 27.64 -6.78
CA ILE A 196 -4.98 26.80 -6.12
C ILE A 196 -3.70 27.60 -5.95
N ILE A 197 -3.33 27.93 -4.70
CA ILE A 197 -2.16 28.75 -4.40
C ILE A 197 -0.84 27.98 -4.41
N GLY A 198 -0.89 26.65 -4.40
CA GLY A 198 0.29 25.80 -4.50
C GLY A 198 0.07 24.42 -3.90
N THR A 199 1.12 23.58 -4.07
CA THR A 199 1.31 22.31 -3.38
C THR A 199 2.49 22.44 -2.43
N TYR A 200 2.30 22.02 -1.18
CA TYR A 200 3.28 22.16 -0.11
C TYR A 200 3.58 20.76 0.44
N PHE A 201 4.84 20.40 0.48
CA PHE A 201 5.26 19.04 0.89
C PHE A 201 5.70 19.03 2.34
N THR A 202 5.27 18.00 3.06
CA THR A 202 5.48 17.82 4.50
C THR A 202 6.64 16.89 4.82
N ASP A 203 7.23 16.24 3.80
CA ASP A 203 8.19 15.15 3.96
C ASP A 203 7.67 14.03 4.89
N ASN A 204 6.34 13.89 4.93
CA ASN A 204 5.61 12.95 5.78
C ASN A 204 5.77 13.18 7.30
N PHE A 205 6.02 14.43 7.72
CA PHE A 205 6.06 14.82 9.13
C PHE A 205 4.85 15.67 9.52
N GLU A 206 4.16 15.27 10.59
CA GLU A 206 2.96 15.95 11.10
C GLU A 206 3.24 17.41 11.49
N GLU A 207 4.37 17.67 12.13
CA GLU A 207 4.76 19.04 12.55
C GLU A 207 5.04 19.97 11.36
N ASN A 208 5.54 19.40 10.24
CA ASN A 208 5.67 20.16 8.99
C ASN A 208 4.29 20.51 8.42
N ALA A 209 3.35 19.56 8.40
CA ALA A 209 1.97 19.81 7.98
C ALA A 209 1.28 20.87 8.84
N TYR A 210 1.45 20.79 10.16
CA TYR A 210 0.95 21.79 11.09
C TYR A 210 1.52 23.19 10.80
N THR A 211 2.84 23.28 10.65
CA THR A 211 3.54 24.54 10.41
C THR A 211 3.14 25.17 9.06
N ILE A 212 3.05 24.34 8.01
CA ILE A 212 2.60 24.76 6.67
C ILE A 212 1.16 25.29 6.76
N ALA A 213 0.24 24.52 7.32
CA ALA A 213 -1.17 24.90 7.42
C ALA A 213 -1.33 26.21 8.21
N ARG A 214 -0.66 26.32 9.36
CA ARG A 214 -0.64 27.56 10.18
C ARG A 214 -0.13 28.75 9.40
N SER A 215 0.97 28.60 8.68
CA SER A 215 1.57 29.67 7.85
C SER A 215 0.60 30.12 6.75
N LEU A 216 0.01 29.16 6.03
CA LEU A 216 -0.91 29.43 4.93
C LEU A 216 -2.17 30.19 5.43
N MET A 217 -2.75 29.78 6.56
CA MET A 217 -3.91 30.44 7.15
C MET A 217 -3.63 31.87 7.61
N ASN A 218 -2.40 32.16 8.04
CA ASN A 218 -1.97 33.49 8.45
C ASN A 218 -1.65 34.41 7.26
N GLN A 219 -1.03 33.87 6.21
CA GLN A 219 -0.59 34.63 5.04
C GLN A 219 -1.71 34.88 4.01
N HIS A 220 -2.71 34.00 3.97
CA HIS A 220 -3.78 34.05 2.97
C HIS A 220 -5.16 34.20 3.58
N PRO A 221 -5.65 35.42 3.85
CA PRO A 221 -6.96 35.65 4.45
C PRO A 221 -8.16 35.08 3.68
N ARG A 222 -8.00 34.83 2.37
CA ARG A 222 -9.01 34.20 1.51
C ARG A 222 -8.86 32.69 1.39
N LEU A 223 -7.92 32.05 2.12
CA LEU A 223 -7.82 30.59 2.18
C LEU A 223 -9.09 30.03 2.83
N ARG A 224 -9.76 29.13 2.13
CA ARG A 224 -11.01 28.49 2.60
C ARG A 224 -10.93 26.97 2.58
N ALA A 225 -9.91 26.38 1.94
CA ALA A 225 -9.74 24.95 1.97
C ALA A 225 -8.27 24.52 1.96
N LEU A 226 -8.00 23.46 2.71
CA LEU A 226 -6.80 22.66 2.63
C LEU A 226 -7.19 21.25 2.14
N LEU A 227 -6.49 20.75 1.12
CA LEU A 227 -6.59 19.37 0.67
C LEU A 227 -5.32 18.66 1.09
N ALA A 228 -5.42 17.80 2.09
CA ALA A 228 -4.31 17.06 2.71
C ALA A 228 -4.26 15.64 2.14
N MET A 229 -3.14 15.26 1.52
CA MET A 229 -3.09 14.12 0.61
C MET A 229 -2.71 12.79 1.29
N ASN A 230 -2.59 12.75 2.62
CA ASN A 230 -2.42 11.52 3.42
C ASN A 230 -2.70 11.78 4.90
N GLU A 231 -2.77 10.71 5.71
CA GLU A 231 -3.03 10.72 7.16
C GLU A 231 -2.21 11.79 7.91
N VAL A 232 -0.89 11.75 7.77
CA VAL A 232 0.03 12.66 8.48
C VAL A 232 -0.26 14.14 8.15
N SER A 233 -0.51 14.42 6.87
CA SER A 233 -0.87 15.78 6.42
C SER A 233 -2.23 16.21 6.94
N VAL A 234 -3.21 15.30 7.01
CA VAL A 234 -4.54 15.57 7.57
C VAL A 234 -4.45 15.93 9.04
N ILE A 235 -3.74 15.13 9.84
CA ILE A 235 -3.62 15.33 11.28
C ILE A 235 -2.97 16.69 11.58
N GLY A 236 -1.84 17.01 10.93
CA GLY A 236 -1.16 18.29 11.12
C GLY A 236 -2.02 19.50 10.73
N CYS A 237 -2.71 19.42 9.57
CA CYS A 237 -3.63 20.48 9.13
C CYS A 237 -4.81 20.64 10.09
N ALA A 238 -5.42 19.55 10.56
CA ALA A 238 -6.56 19.59 11.48
C ALA A 238 -6.18 20.22 12.82
N ARG A 239 -5.01 19.85 13.37
CA ARG A 239 -4.46 20.49 14.58
C ARG A 239 -4.30 22.00 14.38
N ALA A 240 -3.72 22.44 13.27
CA ALA A 240 -3.53 23.85 12.99
C ALA A 240 -4.87 24.62 12.86
N ILE A 241 -5.88 24.03 12.20
CA ILE A 241 -7.23 24.60 12.08
C ILE A 241 -7.87 24.76 13.46
N ARG A 242 -7.77 23.72 14.30
CA ARG A 242 -8.32 23.73 15.66
C ARG A 242 -7.65 24.78 16.54
N ASP A 243 -6.32 24.78 16.59
CA ASP A 243 -5.54 25.65 17.47
C ASP A 243 -5.68 27.15 17.10
N LEU A 244 -5.87 27.46 15.81
CA LEU A 244 -6.14 28.82 15.33
C LEU A 244 -7.64 29.22 15.39
N GLY A 245 -8.52 28.35 15.87
CA GLY A 245 -9.96 28.61 15.90
C GLY A 245 -10.55 28.84 14.50
N LYS A 246 -10.03 28.19 13.46
CA LYS A 246 -10.45 28.35 12.08
C LYS A 246 -11.48 27.31 11.61
N LYS A 247 -11.99 26.46 12.51
CA LYS A 247 -13.09 25.55 12.22
C LYS A 247 -14.29 26.32 11.64
N GLY A 248 -14.86 25.82 10.55
CA GLY A 248 -15.96 26.46 9.82
C GLY A 248 -15.53 27.66 8.93
N VAL A 249 -14.28 28.12 9.05
CA VAL A 249 -13.70 29.17 8.18
C VAL A 249 -12.81 28.56 7.10
N VAL A 250 -11.95 27.60 7.49
CA VAL A 250 -11.12 26.83 6.59
C VAL A 250 -11.57 25.38 6.65
N GLN A 251 -12.00 24.84 5.52
CA GLN A 251 -12.43 23.46 5.36
C GLN A 251 -11.22 22.57 5.13
N LEU A 252 -11.25 21.35 5.66
CA LEU A 252 -10.22 20.35 5.47
C LEU A 252 -10.80 19.13 4.76
N TYR A 253 -10.11 18.69 3.71
CA TYR A 253 -10.42 17.50 2.94
C TYR A 253 -9.19 16.62 2.88
N GLY A 254 -9.34 15.31 3.06
CA GLY A 254 -8.19 14.45 3.27
C GLY A 254 -8.24 13.07 2.64
N PHE A 255 -7.20 12.33 2.91
CA PHE A 255 -7.03 10.92 2.59
C PHE A 255 -6.68 10.15 3.86
N ASP A 256 -7.04 8.88 3.84
CA ASP A 256 -6.79 7.88 4.86
C ASP A 256 -7.74 7.98 6.06
N ASN A 257 -7.49 7.14 7.06
CA ASN A 257 -8.21 7.13 8.31
C ASN A 257 -7.31 6.61 9.44
N SER A 258 -7.41 7.28 10.55
CA SER A 258 -6.90 6.86 11.84
C SER A 258 -7.94 7.20 12.91
N LEU A 259 -7.77 6.69 14.11
CA LEU A 259 -8.66 7.08 15.21
C LEU A 259 -8.69 8.60 15.43
N VAL A 260 -7.56 9.27 15.21
CA VAL A 260 -7.43 10.73 15.32
C VAL A 260 -8.21 11.45 14.21
N GLU A 261 -8.17 10.94 12.97
CA GLU A 261 -8.93 11.51 11.86
C GLU A 261 -10.45 11.30 12.03
N VAL A 262 -10.85 10.15 12.54
CA VAL A 262 -12.25 9.88 12.90
C VAL A 262 -12.74 10.91 13.93
N GLN A 263 -11.93 11.20 14.95
CA GLN A 263 -12.27 12.25 15.92
C GLN A 263 -12.40 13.62 15.26
N PHE A 264 -11.54 14.00 14.33
CA PHE A 264 -11.65 15.27 13.59
C PHE A 264 -12.88 15.32 12.67
N LEU A 265 -13.31 14.19 12.12
CA LEU A 265 -14.60 14.09 11.41
C LEU A 265 -15.78 14.36 12.36
N GLU A 266 -15.80 13.70 13.53
CA GLU A 266 -16.84 13.89 14.55
C GLU A 266 -16.86 15.32 15.09
N GLU A 267 -15.70 15.91 15.31
CA GLU A 267 -15.57 17.31 15.71
C GLU A 267 -15.97 18.29 14.58
N GLY A 268 -16.10 17.83 13.33
CA GLY A 268 -16.36 18.68 12.16
C GLY A 268 -15.18 19.62 11.81
N VAL A 269 -13.97 19.24 12.16
CA VAL A 269 -12.70 19.87 11.72
C VAL A 269 -12.30 19.33 10.37
N LEU A 270 -12.40 18.01 10.17
CA LEU A 270 -12.26 17.34 8.90
C LEU A 270 -13.64 17.25 8.23
N ASN A 271 -13.77 17.76 7.02
CA ASN A 271 -15.05 17.85 6.31
C ASN A 271 -15.34 16.59 5.47
N ALA A 272 -14.31 15.96 4.93
CA ALA A 272 -14.39 14.65 4.27
C ALA A 272 -13.00 14.05 4.16
N THR A 273 -12.94 12.71 4.09
CA THR A 273 -11.73 11.96 3.78
C THR A 273 -12.03 10.82 2.83
N VAL A 274 -11.07 10.46 1.98
CA VAL A 274 -11.14 9.25 1.17
C VAL A 274 -10.39 8.14 1.88
N ILE A 275 -11.12 7.09 2.25
CA ILE A 275 -10.55 5.91 2.90
C ILE A 275 -10.15 4.89 1.85
N GLN A 276 -8.94 4.41 1.94
CA GLN A 276 -8.40 3.32 1.15
C GLN A 276 -8.79 1.95 1.75
N ARG A 277 -8.34 0.86 1.11
CA ARG A 277 -8.56 -0.52 1.61
C ARG A 277 -7.24 -1.22 1.88
N PRO A 278 -6.47 -0.80 2.91
CA PRO A 278 -5.14 -1.32 3.20
C PRO A 278 -5.11 -2.83 3.47
N PHE A 279 -6.15 -3.38 4.12
CA PHE A 279 -6.29 -4.82 4.30
C PHE A 279 -6.35 -5.56 2.96
N SER A 280 -7.19 -5.10 2.03
CA SER A 280 -7.28 -5.70 0.70
C SER A 280 -5.97 -5.59 -0.07
N MET A 281 -5.27 -4.46 0.03
CA MET A 281 -3.95 -4.27 -0.60
C MET A 281 -2.94 -5.30 -0.09
N GLY A 282 -2.79 -5.41 1.22
CA GLY A 282 -1.84 -6.34 1.85
C GLY A 282 -2.16 -7.80 1.51
N TYR A 283 -3.41 -8.22 1.69
CA TYR A 283 -3.85 -9.59 1.43
C TYR A 283 -3.69 -9.99 -0.03
N LEU A 284 -4.22 -9.18 -0.96
CA LEU A 284 -4.14 -9.45 -2.40
C LEU A 284 -2.71 -9.47 -2.93
N SER A 285 -1.82 -8.61 -2.42
CA SER A 285 -0.43 -8.58 -2.87
C SER A 285 0.30 -9.89 -2.62
N VAL A 286 0.09 -10.53 -1.47
CA VAL A 286 0.66 -11.85 -1.14
C VAL A 286 -0.01 -12.96 -1.92
N GLN A 287 -1.33 -12.91 -2.08
CA GLN A 287 -2.07 -13.88 -2.91
C GLN A 287 -1.60 -13.83 -4.37
N ILE A 288 -1.45 -12.63 -4.93
CA ILE A 288 -0.94 -12.44 -6.29
C ILE A 288 0.52 -12.93 -6.39
N ALA A 289 1.36 -12.69 -5.37
CA ALA A 289 2.73 -13.21 -5.34
C ALA A 289 2.78 -14.74 -5.47
N ALA A 290 1.91 -15.44 -4.74
CA ALA A 290 1.78 -16.91 -4.86
C ALA A 290 1.32 -17.33 -6.26
N ASP A 291 0.38 -16.63 -6.83
CA ASP A 291 -0.19 -16.96 -8.13
C ASP A 291 0.77 -16.64 -9.29
N VAL A 292 1.56 -15.57 -9.19
CA VAL A 292 2.65 -15.26 -10.14
C VAL A 292 3.67 -16.40 -10.21
N LEU A 293 4.01 -17.00 -9.07
CA LEU A 293 4.90 -18.15 -9.01
C LEU A 293 4.29 -19.44 -9.63
N ARG A 294 2.98 -19.52 -9.67
CA ARG A 294 2.22 -20.58 -10.38
C ARG A 294 2.04 -20.30 -11.88
N GLY A 295 2.63 -19.20 -12.39
CA GLY A 295 2.56 -18.81 -13.80
C GLY A 295 1.28 -18.05 -14.19
N LYS A 296 0.47 -17.61 -13.24
CA LYS A 296 -0.70 -16.76 -13.55
C LYS A 296 -0.27 -15.35 -13.96
N THR A 297 -1.06 -14.74 -14.83
CA THR A 297 -0.89 -13.36 -15.28
C THR A 297 -1.98 -12.48 -14.70
N PHE A 298 -1.66 -11.20 -14.50
CA PHE A 298 -2.55 -10.20 -13.93
C PHE A 298 -2.60 -8.96 -14.82
N PRO A 299 -3.67 -8.15 -14.76
CA PRO A 299 -3.65 -6.82 -15.37
C PRO A 299 -2.52 -5.98 -14.75
N SER A 300 -2.03 -4.99 -15.50
CA SER A 300 -0.96 -4.10 -15.02
C SER A 300 -1.33 -3.32 -13.76
N PHE A 301 -2.62 -3.13 -13.52
CA PHE A 301 -3.16 -2.45 -12.34
C PHE A 301 -4.32 -3.26 -11.73
N THR A 302 -4.30 -3.41 -10.41
CA THR A 302 -5.35 -4.06 -9.61
C THR A 302 -5.86 -3.03 -8.60
N ASP A 303 -7.03 -2.44 -8.90
CA ASP A 303 -7.67 -1.48 -8.01
C ASP A 303 -8.27 -2.17 -6.78
N THR A 304 -7.93 -1.66 -5.60
CA THR A 304 -8.50 -2.13 -4.34
C THR A 304 -9.73 -1.35 -3.90
N GLY A 305 -10.03 -0.26 -4.61
CA GLY A 305 -11.14 0.64 -4.33
C GLY A 305 -10.88 1.60 -3.16
N SER A 306 -11.75 2.59 -3.07
CA SER A 306 -11.77 3.59 -1.99
C SER A 306 -13.21 4.02 -1.71
N VAL A 307 -13.41 4.76 -0.62
CA VAL A 307 -14.74 5.30 -0.22
C VAL A 307 -14.57 6.70 0.31
N LEU A 308 -15.40 7.64 -0.16
CA LEU A 308 -15.48 8.98 0.41
C LEU A 308 -16.33 8.95 1.68
N ILE A 309 -15.74 9.37 2.80
CA ILE A 309 -16.38 9.46 4.10
C ILE A 309 -16.56 10.92 4.47
N THR A 310 -17.76 11.22 4.98
CA THR A 310 -18.16 12.53 5.49
C THR A 310 -18.80 12.36 6.87
N PRO A 311 -18.98 13.41 7.66
CA PRO A 311 -19.70 13.34 8.94
C PRO A 311 -21.08 12.71 8.84
N GLU A 312 -21.78 12.88 7.69
CA GLU A 312 -23.14 12.37 7.48
C GLU A 312 -23.18 10.86 7.23
N ASN A 313 -22.15 10.29 6.61
CA ASN A 313 -22.13 8.88 6.21
C ASN A 313 -21.18 7.98 7.02
N MET A 314 -20.35 8.56 7.91
CA MET A 314 -19.36 7.81 8.68
C MET A 314 -19.96 6.72 9.58
N TYR A 315 -21.22 6.87 9.98
CA TYR A 315 -21.92 5.92 10.85
C TYR A 315 -22.66 4.81 10.10
N TYR A 316 -22.59 4.77 8.76
CA TYR A 316 -23.17 3.65 8.01
C TYR A 316 -22.41 2.35 8.34
N PRO A 317 -23.11 1.22 8.54
CA PRO A 317 -22.49 -0.03 8.99
C PRO A 317 -21.32 -0.51 8.12
N GLU A 318 -21.39 -0.30 6.80
CA GLU A 318 -20.35 -0.62 5.85
C GLU A 318 -19.12 0.29 5.99
N HIS A 319 -19.31 1.56 6.36
CA HIS A 319 -18.24 2.53 6.56
C HIS A 319 -17.54 2.33 7.91
N GLN A 320 -18.28 1.99 8.95
CA GLN A 320 -17.70 1.72 10.27
C GLN A 320 -16.68 0.58 10.25
N LYS A 321 -16.90 -0.45 9.43
CA LYS A 321 -15.93 -1.54 9.25
C LYS A 321 -14.61 -1.10 8.62
N LEU A 322 -14.64 -0.03 7.83
CA LEU A 322 -13.44 0.56 7.22
C LEU A 322 -12.76 1.54 8.18
N LEU A 323 -13.56 2.31 8.92
CA LEU A 323 -13.06 3.28 9.90
C LEU A 323 -12.41 2.62 11.12
N PHE A 324 -12.87 1.43 11.51
CA PHE A 324 -12.41 0.70 12.69
C PHE A 324 -11.97 -0.73 12.36
N PRO A 325 -10.90 -0.91 11.58
CA PRO A 325 -10.51 -2.24 11.08
C PRO A 325 -10.05 -3.21 12.18
N PHE A 326 -9.68 -2.71 13.36
CA PHE A 326 -9.20 -3.52 14.49
C PHE A 326 -10.19 -3.63 15.66
N VAL A 327 -11.37 -3.02 15.57
CA VAL A 327 -12.42 -3.17 16.60
C VAL A 327 -13.24 -4.42 16.32
N LYS A 328 -13.23 -5.35 17.29
CA LYS A 328 -14.04 -6.59 17.24
C LYS A 328 -15.43 -6.34 17.82
#